data_6b3118af08a6dc318e1a5b5dac4790e2
#
_entry.id   6b3118af08a6dc318e1a5b5dac4790e2
#
_cell.length_a   1.000
_cell.length_b   1.000
_cell.length_c   1.000
_cell.angle_alpha   90.00
_cell.angle_beta   90.00
_cell.angle_gamma   90.00
#
_symmetry.space_group_name_H-M   'P 1'
#
loop_
_entity.id
_entity.type
_entity.pdbx_description
1 polymer ?
#
loop_
_entity_poly.entity_id
_entity_poly.type
_entity_poly.pdbx_seq_one_letter_code
_entity_poly.pdbx_strand_id
1 'polypeptide(L)'
;MPRRSFLRLSRQRRLRLFFFLNLALVTGLIAHQIWLYVAEPKFESVHTLEVANIREVLKERTDYRFAVVGNINNSVSVFQKEIVPLINQSGIDFLISAGNAVNSGQQESYQAIYQSLEQLNVPYLLTYGENEDSDFGSYLFYEYFGPHFYSFVAGNSHFIFLDGTGKSSTSWQLDWLERELTASETQHRFLFVGLPLHNVVSDAPLFEADNYLNDSRLADGIMALAEEHDVDTVFSANLTLFSQQTINGVDYVTTGGAGGILIDADSSFHHYVIVNVEGENVAIAPVRLNVDSPGWWRMVSSVASTVYAFFYVSYTRFLLIVGMLTLLALRLYRLIFEDRDYYPDFDIDPTPFLGKSLRVAMISNNYFPFVSGVSVSVDRLRNGLCDLGHTIQLLVPRYRETWQDDSSIKRIPTLMAFGQKGEFRLTNPFSARFRRCLRGFKPDVIHVHHPFWLGSMGLFMGRRLKVPVIYTYHTRLEHYAHFVPLPGALFRNL
;
A
#
# COMPACT_ATOMS: atom_id res chain seq x y z
N MET A 1 18.54 -38.04 -22.55
CA MET A 1 17.64 -36.85 -22.59
C MET A 1 18.51 -35.60 -22.62
N PRO A 2 18.49 -34.78 -23.64
CA PRO A 2 19.32 -33.60 -23.70
C PRO A 2 18.75 -32.52 -22.75
N ARG A 3 19.58 -32.05 -21.81
CA ARG A 3 19.29 -30.90 -20.96
C ARG A 3 19.12 -29.68 -21.86
N ARG A 4 17.90 -29.11 -21.86
CA ARG A 4 17.61 -27.81 -22.48
C ARG A 4 18.55 -26.76 -21.87
N SER A 5 19.49 -26.28 -22.67
CA SER A 5 20.30 -25.12 -22.33
C SER A 5 19.40 -23.89 -22.35
N PHE A 6 18.96 -23.43 -21.19
CA PHE A 6 18.41 -22.09 -21.06
C PHE A 6 19.46 -21.10 -21.54
N LEU A 7 19.15 -20.36 -22.60
CA LEU A 7 19.97 -19.31 -23.20
C LEU A 7 20.42 -18.35 -22.10
N ARG A 8 21.67 -18.50 -21.62
CA ARG A 8 22.28 -17.54 -20.71
C ARG A 8 22.59 -16.27 -21.50
N LEU A 9 21.66 -15.30 -21.42
CA LEU A 9 21.89 -13.95 -21.95
C LEU A 9 23.14 -13.35 -21.30
N SER A 10 24.00 -12.70 -22.11
CA SER A 10 25.16 -11.98 -21.57
C SER A 10 24.71 -10.89 -20.61
N ARG A 11 25.58 -10.46 -19.66
CA ARG A 11 25.30 -9.42 -18.67
C ARG A 11 24.77 -8.13 -19.36
N GLN A 12 25.37 -7.70 -20.44
CA GLN A 12 24.95 -6.52 -21.20
C GLN A 12 23.56 -6.67 -21.82
N ARG A 13 23.25 -7.85 -22.38
CA ARG A 13 21.90 -8.12 -22.95
C ARG A 13 20.82 -8.10 -21.86
N ARG A 14 21.10 -8.65 -20.68
CA ARG A 14 20.18 -8.60 -19.54
C ARG A 14 19.95 -7.16 -19.05
N LEU A 15 21.01 -6.36 -18.90
CA LEU A 15 20.89 -4.96 -18.51
C LEU A 15 20.10 -4.14 -19.52
N ARG A 16 20.34 -4.34 -20.84
CA ARG A 16 19.55 -3.71 -21.90
C ARG A 16 18.07 -4.11 -21.83
N LEU A 17 17.79 -5.39 -21.63
CA LEU A 17 16.42 -5.88 -21.45
C LEU A 17 15.75 -5.20 -20.25
N PHE A 18 16.40 -5.15 -19.09
CA PHE A 18 15.87 -4.47 -17.90
C PHE A 18 15.66 -2.97 -18.14
N PHE A 19 16.57 -2.31 -18.83
CA PHE A 19 16.42 -0.89 -19.19
C PHE A 19 15.16 -0.66 -20.03
N PHE A 20 14.99 -1.42 -21.11
CA PHE A 20 13.85 -1.26 -22.00
C PHE A 20 12.52 -1.68 -21.34
N LEU A 21 12.52 -2.72 -20.50
CA LEU A 21 11.34 -3.10 -19.71
C LEU A 21 10.96 -1.99 -18.70
N ASN A 22 11.93 -1.43 -18.02
CA ASN A 22 11.70 -0.31 -17.10
C ASN A 22 11.19 0.92 -17.85
N LEU A 23 11.78 1.26 -19.00
CA LEU A 23 11.32 2.37 -19.83
C LEU A 23 9.88 2.15 -20.33
N ALA A 24 9.57 0.94 -20.79
CA ALA A 24 8.21 0.58 -21.21
C ALA A 24 7.21 0.68 -20.05
N LEU A 25 7.61 0.24 -18.84
CA LEU A 25 6.79 0.36 -17.64
C LEU A 25 6.51 1.84 -17.29
N VAL A 26 7.54 2.69 -17.25
CA VAL A 26 7.39 4.13 -16.97
C VAL A 26 6.48 4.79 -18.01
N THR A 27 6.73 4.51 -19.29
CA THR A 27 5.91 5.07 -20.38
C THR A 27 4.46 4.58 -20.30
N GLY A 28 4.25 3.29 -20.01
CA GLY A 28 2.94 2.70 -19.83
C GLY A 28 2.18 3.30 -18.65
N LEU A 29 2.83 3.50 -17.52
CA LEU A 29 2.23 4.13 -16.34
C LEU A 29 1.81 5.58 -16.61
N ILE A 30 2.67 6.36 -17.28
CA ILE A 30 2.34 7.75 -17.65
C ILE A 30 1.20 7.79 -18.66
N ALA A 31 1.26 6.96 -19.71
CA ALA A 31 0.21 6.90 -20.73
C ALA A 31 -1.14 6.49 -20.11
N HIS A 32 -1.12 5.52 -19.19
CA HIS A 32 -2.32 5.09 -18.49
C HIS A 32 -2.89 6.19 -17.60
N GLN A 33 -2.05 6.93 -16.89
CA GLN A 33 -2.52 8.06 -16.07
C GLN A 33 -3.12 9.19 -16.92
N ILE A 34 -2.51 9.49 -18.07
CA ILE A 34 -3.07 10.45 -19.03
C ILE A 34 -4.40 9.93 -19.58
N TRP A 35 -4.48 8.65 -19.90
CA TRP A 35 -5.72 8.03 -20.39
C TRP A 35 -6.83 8.12 -19.34
N LEU A 36 -6.54 7.81 -18.07
CA LEU A 36 -7.50 7.97 -16.97
C LEU A 36 -8.00 9.41 -16.88
N TYR A 37 -7.09 10.38 -16.88
CA TYR A 37 -7.45 11.79 -16.82
C TYR A 37 -8.34 12.25 -17.99
N VAL A 38 -8.09 11.75 -19.19
CA VAL A 38 -8.88 12.10 -20.39
C VAL A 38 -10.19 11.32 -20.47
N ALA A 39 -10.18 10.06 -20.03
CA ALA A 39 -11.34 9.18 -20.03
C ALA A 39 -12.20 9.30 -18.76
N GLU A 40 -11.88 10.22 -17.88
CA GLU A 40 -12.56 10.46 -16.62
C GLU A 40 -14.04 10.73 -16.85
N PRO A 41 -14.97 9.88 -16.36
CA PRO A 41 -16.39 10.13 -16.48
C PRO A 41 -16.74 11.35 -15.61
N LYS A 42 -17.40 12.33 -16.20
CA LYS A 42 -18.00 13.44 -15.46
C LYS A 42 -19.39 13.03 -15.03
N PHE A 43 -19.62 12.97 -13.75
CA PHE A 43 -20.92 12.69 -13.17
C PHE A 43 -21.15 13.61 -11.97
N GLU A 44 -22.36 14.06 -11.81
CA GLU A 44 -22.77 14.99 -10.75
C GLU A 44 -24.20 14.63 -10.33
N SER A 45 -24.49 14.73 -9.03
CA SER A 45 -25.84 14.58 -8.47
C SER A 45 -26.56 13.29 -8.92
N VAL A 46 -25.85 12.17 -8.96
CA VAL A 46 -26.34 10.87 -9.46
C VAL A 46 -27.65 10.47 -8.77
N HIS A 47 -27.76 10.67 -7.44
CA HIS A 47 -28.96 10.29 -6.68
C HIS A 47 -30.21 11.03 -7.17
N THR A 48 -30.09 12.26 -7.68
CA THR A 48 -31.25 13.00 -8.20
C THR A 48 -31.88 12.28 -9.40
N LEU A 49 -31.05 11.77 -10.30
CA LEU A 49 -31.46 11.00 -11.47
C LEU A 49 -32.00 9.62 -11.05
N GLU A 50 -31.26 8.93 -10.19
CA GLU A 50 -31.59 7.56 -9.77
C GLU A 50 -32.87 7.49 -8.93
N VAL A 51 -33.11 8.47 -8.07
CA VAL A 51 -34.42 8.62 -7.36
C VAL A 51 -35.56 8.81 -8.33
N ALA A 52 -35.37 9.60 -9.39
CA ALA A 52 -36.40 9.77 -10.42
C ALA A 52 -36.66 8.44 -11.17
N ASN A 53 -35.60 7.68 -11.49
CA ASN A 53 -35.69 6.38 -12.11
C ASN A 53 -36.44 5.37 -11.20
N ILE A 54 -36.09 5.30 -9.91
CA ILE A 54 -36.78 4.42 -8.93
C ILE A 54 -38.26 4.79 -8.82
N ARG A 55 -38.60 6.08 -8.74
CA ARG A 55 -40.00 6.54 -8.72
C ARG A 55 -40.78 6.09 -9.94
N GLU A 56 -40.16 6.13 -11.12
CA GLU A 56 -40.83 5.68 -12.34
C GLU A 56 -40.96 4.14 -12.38
N VAL A 57 -39.92 3.41 -11.93
CA VAL A 57 -39.97 1.93 -11.83
C VAL A 57 -41.05 1.46 -10.87
N LEU A 58 -41.23 2.14 -9.74
CA LEU A 58 -42.19 1.79 -8.68
C LEU A 58 -43.56 2.47 -8.83
N LYS A 59 -43.77 3.21 -9.90
CA LYS A 59 -45.03 3.94 -10.10
C LYS A 59 -46.23 2.98 -10.11
N GLU A 60 -47.18 3.27 -9.23
CA GLU A 60 -48.41 2.46 -9.07
C GLU A 60 -48.16 0.98 -8.66
N ARG A 61 -46.93 0.63 -8.21
CA ARG A 61 -46.59 -0.70 -7.74
C ARG A 61 -46.60 -0.78 -6.22
N THR A 62 -47.17 -1.86 -5.70
CA THR A 62 -47.13 -2.23 -4.28
C THR A 62 -46.22 -3.40 -4.02
N ASP A 63 -45.91 -4.16 -5.09
CA ASP A 63 -45.04 -5.32 -5.04
C ASP A 63 -43.76 -5.05 -5.85
N TYR A 64 -42.63 -5.14 -5.20
CA TYR A 64 -41.32 -4.91 -5.82
C TYR A 64 -40.20 -5.55 -5.01
N ARG A 65 -39.04 -5.64 -5.61
CA ARG A 65 -37.85 -6.24 -5.01
C ARG A 65 -36.66 -5.33 -5.15
N PHE A 66 -35.94 -5.10 -4.06
CA PHE A 66 -34.68 -4.36 -4.14
C PHE A 66 -33.54 -5.12 -3.47
N ALA A 67 -32.32 -4.83 -3.88
CA ALA A 67 -31.12 -5.39 -3.27
C ALA A 67 -30.49 -4.38 -2.32
N VAL A 68 -29.97 -4.88 -1.20
CA VAL A 68 -29.13 -4.10 -0.29
C VAL A 68 -27.74 -4.73 -0.23
N VAL A 69 -26.72 -3.91 -0.35
CA VAL A 69 -25.30 -4.30 -0.25
C VAL A 69 -24.59 -3.38 0.73
N GLY A 70 -23.53 -3.86 1.35
CA GLY A 70 -22.68 -3.03 2.21
C GLY A 70 -21.22 -3.42 2.07
N ASN A 71 -20.31 -2.49 2.38
CA ASN A 71 -18.87 -2.68 2.28
C ASN A 71 -18.41 -3.16 0.90
N ILE A 72 -18.85 -2.48 -0.15
CA ILE A 72 -18.39 -2.75 -1.51
C ILE A 72 -16.89 -2.50 -1.60
N ASN A 73 -16.39 -1.39 -0.99
CA ASN A 73 -14.97 -1.05 -0.88
C ASN A 73 -14.23 -1.07 -2.24
N ASN A 74 -14.86 -0.59 -3.29
CA ASN A 74 -14.34 -0.64 -4.67
C ASN A 74 -14.00 -2.07 -5.14
N SER A 75 -14.69 -3.10 -4.66
CA SER A 75 -14.38 -4.49 -4.97
C SER A 75 -14.73 -4.86 -6.42
N VAL A 76 -13.70 -5.09 -7.22
CA VAL A 76 -13.87 -5.64 -8.59
C VAL A 76 -14.17 -7.14 -8.53
N SER A 77 -13.56 -7.88 -7.63
CA SER A 77 -13.63 -9.34 -7.59
C SER A 77 -14.96 -9.88 -7.09
N VAL A 78 -15.61 -9.20 -6.15
CA VAL A 78 -16.87 -9.64 -5.55
C VAL A 78 -18.02 -8.81 -6.11
N PHE A 79 -18.00 -7.49 -5.92
CA PHE A 79 -19.10 -6.65 -6.35
C PHE A 79 -19.26 -6.63 -7.88
N GLN A 80 -18.24 -6.20 -8.60
CA GLN A 80 -18.36 -5.99 -10.05
C GLN A 80 -18.49 -7.31 -10.82
N LYS A 81 -17.76 -8.38 -10.46
CA LYS A 81 -17.74 -9.63 -11.21
C LYS A 81 -18.77 -10.64 -10.80
N GLU A 82 -19.21 -10.63 -9.53
CA GLU A 82 -20.16 -11.63 -9.00
C GLU A 82 -21.53 -11.01 -8.72
N ILE A 83 -21.61 -9.91 -7.94
CA ILE A 83 -22.88 -9.33 -7.52
C ILE A 83 -23.59 -8.63 -8.68
N VAL A 84 -22.93 -7.75 -9.41
CA VAL A 84 -23.55 -6.99 -10.50
C VAL A 84 -24.21 -7.90 -11.54
N PRO A 85 -23.59 -8.98 -12.05
CA PRO A 85 -24.25 -9.89 -12.99
C PRO A 85 -25.46 -10.62 -12.38
N LEU A 86 -25.41 -10.97 -11.09
CA LEU A 86 -26.52 -11.61 -10.39
C LEU A 86 -27.71 -10.66 -10.23
N ILE A 87 -27.46 -9.41 -9.82
CA ILE A 87 -28.47 -8.36 -9.75
C ILE A 87 -29.15 -8.16 -11.10
N ASN A 88 -28.38 -8.03 -12.16
CA ASN A 88 -28.89 -7.83 -13.52
C ASN A 88 -29.76 -8.99 -14.04
N GLN A 89 -29.63 -10.20 -13.45
CA GLN A 89 -30.35 -11.39 -13.87
C GLN A 89 -31.51 -11.78 -12.91
N SER A 90 -31.56 -11.21 -11.70
CA SER A 90 -32.44 -11.69 -10.62
C SER A 90 -33.80 -10.99 -10.55
N GLY A 91 -34.12 -10.08 -11.48
CA GLY A 91 -35.40 -9.35 -11.50
C GLY A 91 -35.55 -8.40 -10.30
N ILE A 92 -34.45 -7.82 -9.85
CA ILE A 92 -34.39 -6.77 -8.84
C ILE A 92 -34.69 -5.44 -9.52
N ASP A 93 -35.51 -4.60 -8.88
CA ASP A 93 -35.96 -3.34 -9.44
C ASP A 93 -34.93 -2.21 -9.24
N PHE A 94 -34.19 -2.21 -8.12
CA PHE A 94 -33.11 -1.27 -7.84
C PHE A 94 -32.16 -1.79 -6.74
N LEU A 95 -31.01 -1.13 -6.57
CA LEU A 95 -29.98 -1.48 -5.58
C LEU A 95 -29.72 -0.30 -4.64
N ILE A 96 -29.53 -0.59 -3.33
CA ILE A 96 -29.08 0.39 -2.34
C ILE A 96 -27.81 -0.13 -1.67
N SER A 97 -26.77 0.70 -1.62
CA SER A 97 -25.62 0.46 -0.76
C SER A 97 -25.88 1.06 0.62
N ALA A 98 -25.84 0.22 1.66
CA ALA A 98 -26.05 0.64 3.04
C ALA A 98 -24.83 1.39 3.65
N GLY A 99 -23.73 1.56 2.89
CA GLY A 99 -22.53 2.30 3.28
C GLY A 99 -21.24 1.63 2.83
N ASN A 100 -20.14 2.38 2.88
CA ASN A 100 -18.80 1.96 2.50
C ASN A 100 -18.75 1.37 1.08
N ALA A 101 -19.35 2.07 0.12
CA ALA A 101 -19.25 1.72 -1.29
C ALA A 101 -17.82 1.93 -1.81
N VAL A 102 -17.13 2.95 -1.32
CA VAL A 102 -15.72 3.22 -1.61
C VAL A 102 -14.79 2.72 -0.48
N ASN A 103 -13.51 2.59 -0.80
CA ASN A 103 -12.46 2.27 0.19
C ASN A 103 -11.79 3.51 0.79
N SER A 104 -12.02 4.68 0.20
CA SER A 104 -11.61 5.99 0.69
C SER A 104 -12.41 7.09 -0.02
N GLY A 105 -12.54 8.25 0.60
CA GLY A 105 -13.24 9.40 0.02
C GLY A 105 -12.47 10.15 -1.08
N GLN A 106 -11.45 9.54 -1.67
CA GLN A 106 -10.68 10.15 -2.74
C GLN A 106 -11.41 10.08 -4.08
N GLN A 107 -11.15 11.04 -4.97
CA GLN A 107 -11.80 11.16 -6.27
C GLN A 107 -11.71 9.87 -7.10
N GLU A 108 -10.53 9.23 -7.11
CA GLU A 108 -10.29 8.01 -7.86
C GLU A 108 -11.14 6.84 -7.36
N SER A 109 -11.42 6.79 -6.06
CA SER A 109 -12.30 5.77 -5.48
C SER A 109 -13.75 5.97 -5.92
N TYR A 110 -14.22 7.22 -5.95
CA TYR A 110 -15.56 7.53 -6.45
C TYR A 110 -15.69 7.24 -7.95
N GLN A 111 -14.68 7.52 -8.75
CA GLN A 111 -14.68 7.18 -10.17
C GLN A 111 -14.70 5.67 -10.42
N ALA A 112 -13.91 4.92 -9.64
CA ALA A 112 -13.85 3.47 -9.77
C ALA A 112 -15.17 2.81 -9.36
N ILE A 113 -15.84 3.28 -8.29
CA ILE A 113 -17.15 2.74 -7.90
C ILE A 113 -18.22 3.12 -8.92
N TYR A 114 -18.22 4.34 -9.43
CA TYR A 114 -19.16 4.78 -10.46
C TYR A 114 -19.07 3.89 -11.71
N GLN A 115 -17.86 3.59 -12.20
CA GLN A 115 -17.67 2.67 -13.33
C GLN A 115 -18.20 1.25 -13.06
N SER A 116 -18.18 0.79 -11.81
CA SER A 116 -18.73 -0.51 -11.43
C SER A 116 -20.27 -0.46 -11.36
N LEU A 117 -20.83 0.64 -10.85
CA LEU A 117 -22.26 0.87 -10.73
C LEU A 117 -22.94 1.06 -12.09
N GLU A 118 -22.27 1.72 -13.04
CA GLU A 118 -22.74 1.87 -14.44
C GLU A 118 -22.92 0.54 -15.20
N GLN A 119 -22.45 -0.56 -14.65
CA GLN A 119 -22.69 -1.90 -15.20
C GLN A 119 -24.01 -2.53 -14.71
N LEU A 120 -24.68 -1.89 -13.75
CA LEU A 120 -26.02 -2.27 -13.32
C LEU A 120 -27.04 -1.89 -14.41
N ASN A 121 -27.99 -2.77 -14.64
CA ASN A 121 -29.16 -2.51 -15.50
C ASN A 121 -30.34 -1.91 -14.73
N VAL A 122 -30.14 -1.65 -13.45
CA VAL A 122 -31.16 -1.14 -12.50
C VAL A 122 -30.65 0.11 -11.81
N PRO A 123 -31.54 1.01 -11.39
CA PRO A 123 -31.19 2.19 -10.60
C PRO A 123 -30.47 1.82 -9.29
N TYR A 124 -29.61 2.73 -8.81
CA TYR A 124 -28.87 2.49 -7.58
C TYR A 124 -28.70 3.75 -6.72
N LEU A 125 -28.60 3.55 -5.41
CA LEU A 125 -28.36 4.62 -4.44
C LEU A 125 -27.26 4.22 -3.46
N LEU A 126 -26.53 5.20 -2.95
CA LEU A 126 -25.49 5.04 -1.95
C LEU A 126 -25.85 5.73 -0.64
N THR A 127 -25.61 5.05 0.47
CA THR A 127 -25.64 5.66 1.81
C THR A 127 -24.27 6.19 2.14
N TYR A 128 -24.20 7.38 2.72
CA TYR A 128 -22.97 7.98 3.20
C TYR A 128 -22.44 7.24 4.42
N GLY A 129 -21.17 6.77 4.36
CA GLY A 129 -20.51 5.98 5.39
C GLY A 129 -19.13 6.53 5.75
N GLU A 130 -18.40 5.84 6.61
CA GLU A 130 -17.08 6.28 7.09
C GLU A 130 -16.02 6.36 5.99
N ASN A 131 -16.03 5.41 5.06
CA ASN A 131 -15.07 5.41 3.96
C ASN A 131 -15.35 6.56 2.98
N GLU A 132 -16.60 6.91 2.79
CA GLU A 132 -17.02 8.06 2.00
C GLU A 132 -16.56 9.39 2.63
N ASP A 133 -16.51 9.48 3.97
CA ASP A 133 -16.06 10.67 4.71
C ASP A 133 -14.53 10.80 4.77
N SER A 134 -13.79 9.71 4.64
CA SER A 134 -12.34 9.72 4.75
C SER A 134 -11.67 10.62 3.70
N ASP A 135 -10.46 11.11 3.98
CA ASP A 135 -9.65 11.89 3.03
C ASP A 135 -10.37 13.13 2.43
N PHE A 136 -11.24 13.79 3.20
CA PHE A 136 -12.10 14.92 2.74
C PHE A 136 -13.14 14.52 1.69
N GLY A 137 -13.52 13.27 1.64
CA GLY A 137 -14.46 12.71 0.66
C GLY A 137 -15.89 13.23 0.77
N SER A 138 -16.27 13.83 1.90
CA SER A 138 -17.58 14.42 2.16
C SER A 138 -18.04 15.40 1.06
N TYR A 139 -17.16 16.31 0.65
CA TYR A 139 -17.45 17.25 -0.43
C TYR A 139 -17.65 16.53 -1.78
N LEU A 140 -16.79 15.54 -2.10
CA LEU A 140 -16.87 14.80 -3.34
C LEU A 140 -18.12 13.91 -3.39
N PHE A 141 -18.50 13.28 -2.27
CA PHE A 141 -19.75 12.54 -2.21
C PHE A 141 -20.95 13.45 -2.52
N TYR A 142 -20.99 14.64 -1.89
CA TYR A 142 -22.06 15.60 -2.15
C TYR A 142 -22.12 16.04 -3.62
N GLU A 143 -20.98 16.33 -4.22
CA GLU A 143 -20.87 16.74 -5.62
C GLU A 143 -21.30 15.63 -6.59
N TYR A 144 -20.82 14.43 -6.36
CA TYR A 144 -21.01 13.30 -7.28
C TYR A 144 -22.36 12.62 -7.09
N PHE A 145 -22.75 12.37 -5.87
CA PHE A 145 -23.95 11.59 -5.56
C PHE A 145 -25.08 12.44 -5.02
N GLY A 146 -24.84 13.30 -4.06
CA GLY A 146 -25.86 14.17 -3.46
C GLY A 146 -25.72 14.33 -1.95
N PRO A 147 -26.78 14.77 -1.25
CA PRO A 147 -26.76 15.03 0.19
C PRO A 147 -26.38 13.80 1.00
N HIS A 148 -25.71 14.01 2.16
CA HIS A 148 -25.32 12.95 3.09
C HIS A 148 -26.52 12.28 3.78
N PHE A 149 -27.60 13.04 3.98
CA PHE A 149 -28.88 12.52 4.43
C PHE A 149 -30.01 13.12 3.61
N TYR A 150 -30.97 12.31 3.25
CA TYR A 150 -32.09 12.66 2.40
C TYR A 150 -33.19 11.60 2.48
N SER A 151 -34.35 11.88 1.95
CA SER A 151 -35.44 10.93 1.84
C SER A 151 -36.18 11.04 0.51
N PHE A 152 -36.89 10.01 0.15
CA PHE A 152 -37.84 10.03 -0.95
C PHE A 152 -38.92 8.97 -0.78
N VAL A 153 -40.08 9.24 -1.36
CA VAL A 153 -41.17 8.28 -1.44
C VAL A 153 -41.24 7.71 -2.86
N ALA A 154 -41.38 6.38 -2.96
CA ALA A 154 -41.61 5.67 -4.21
C ALA A 154 -42.48 4.43 -3.96
N GLY A 155 -43.48 4.20 -4.82
CA GLY A 155 -44.50 3.16 -4.57
C GLY A 155 -45.23 3.41 -3.26
N ASN A 156 -45.36 2.37 -2.45
CA ASN A 156 -45.97 2.43 -1.12
C ASN A 156 -44.96 2.61 0.02
N SER A 157 -43.70 3.04 -0.29
CA SER A 157 -42.61 3.04 0.69
C SER A 157 -41.88 4.37 0.76
N HIS A 158 -41.37 4.68 1.96
CA HIS A 158 -40.51 5.81 2.27
C HIS A 158 -39.10 5.32 2.55
N PHE A 159 -38.14 5.81 1.77
CA PHE A 159 -36.72 5.50 1.88
C PHE A 159 -36.02 6.69 2.50
N ILE A 160 -35.34 6.49 3.63
CA ILE A 160 -34.71 7.54 4.43
C ILE A 160 -33.23 7.18 4.63
N PHE A 161 -32.34 8.08 4.24
CA PHE A 161 -30.89 7.93 4.35
C PHE A 161 -30.36 8.90 5.40
N LEU A 162 -29.48 8.40 6.28
CA LEU A 162 -28.94 9.12 7.41
C LEU A 162 -27.41 9.16 7.37
N ASP A 163 -26.83 10.23 7.89
CA ASP A 163 -25.38 10.36 8.10
C ASP A 163 -24.99 9.79 9.46
N GLY A 164 -24.41 8.59 9.46
CA GLY A 164 -23.87 7.93 10.65
C GLY A 164 -22.46 8.35 11.03
N THR A 165 -21.77 9.22 10.24
CA THR A 165 -20.35 9.58 10.47
C THR A 165 -20.14 10.59 11.60
N GLY A 166 -21.22 11.22 12.08
CA GLY A 166 -21.18 12.29 13.08
C GLY A 166 -20.73 13.64 12.54
N LYS A 167 -20.64 13.82 11.23
CA LYS A 167 -20.29 15.10 10.59
C LYS A 167 -21.48 16.04 10.50
N SER A 168 -22.67 15.50 10.27
CA SER A 168 -23.90 16.25 10.33
C SER A 168 -24.36 16.43 11.79
N SER A 169 -24.98 17.56 12.11
CA SER A 169 -25.47 17.84 13.48
C SER A 169 -26.50 16.82 13.91
N THR A 170 -26.25 16.12 15.02
CA THR A 170 -27.14 15.12 15.64
C THR A 170 -28.55 15.67 15.86
N SER A 171 -28.68 16.86 16.45
CA SER A 171 -29.99 17.46 16.69
C SER A 171 -30.74 17.76 15.39
N TRP A 172 -30.04 18.27 14.39
CA TRP A 172 -30.65 18.54 13.10
C TRP A 172 -31.16 17.28 12.39
N GLN A 173 -30.37 16.21 12.42
CA GLN A 173 -30.79 14.95 11.80
C GLN A 173 -32.00 14.35 12.53
N LEU A 174 -32.02 14.35 13.86
CA LEU A 174 -33.14 13.82 14.63
C LEU A 174 -34.39 14.63 14.43
N ASP A 175 -34.32 15.99 14.51
CA ASP A 175 -35.46 16.86 14.25
C ASP A 175 -35.99 16.74 12.80
N TRP A 176 -35.10 16.45 11.85
CA TRP A 176 -35.47 16.21 10.45
C TRP A 176 -36.11 14.83 10.29
N LEU A 177 -35.51 13.79 10.85
CA LEU A 177 -36.03 12.42 10.81
C LEU A 177 -37.43 12.33 11.41
N GLU A 178 -37.66 12.95 12.58
CA GLU A 178 -38.96 13.00 13.23
C GLU A 178 -40.01 13.66 12.31
N ARG A 179 -39.68 14.76 11.65
CA ARG A 179 -40.57 15.40 10.70
C ARG A 179 -40.88 14.54 9.47
N GLU A 180 -39.87 13.89 8.91
CA GLU A 180 -40.02 12.98 7.76
C GLU A 180 -40.94 11.78 8.12
N LEU A 181 -40.69 11.16 9.27
CA LEU A 181 -41.49 10.01 9.73
C LEU A 181 -42.94 10.42 10.08
N THR A 182 -43.10 11.56 10.76
CA THR A 182 -44.43 12.10 11.11
C THR A 182 -45.24 12.45 9.86
N ALA A 183 -44.60 13.01 8.83
CA ALA A 183 -45.28 13.37 7.58
C ALA A 183 -45.51 12.17 6.65
N SER A 184 -44.96 10.99 6.97
CA SER A 184 -45.04 9.82 6.11
C SER A 184 -46.36 9.10 6.23
N GLU A 185 -47.15 9.10 5.16
CA GLU A 185 -48.39 8.33 5.03
C GLU A 185 -48.16 6.97 4.31
N THR A 186 -46.91 6.59 4.09
CA THR A 186 -46.59 5.34 3.38
C THR A 186 -46.75 4.13 4.24
N GLN A 187 -47.02 2.98 3.60
CA GLN A 187 -47.18 1.69 4.26
C GLN A 187 -45.90 1.19 4.87
N HIS A 188 -44.76 1.36 4.14
CA HIS A 188 -43.45 0.89 4.55
C HIS A 188 -42.47 2.05 4.75
N ARG A 189 -41.52 1.88 5.70
CA ARG A 189 -40.47 2.82 6.03
C ARG A 189 -39.13 2.10 6.16
N PHE A 190 -38.18 2.46 5.34
CA PHE A 190 -36.82 1.88 5.33
C PHE A 190 -35.79 2.96 5.64
N LEU A 191 -35.00 2.73 6.68
CA LEU A 191 -33.89 3.61 7.06
C LEU A 191 -32.56 2.99 6.64
N PHE A 192 -31.64 3.83 6.18
CA PHE A 192 -30.28 3.45 5.81
C PHE A 192 -29.29 4.34 6.54
N VAL A 193 -28.38 3.72 7.31
CA VAL A 193 -27.36 4.41 8.08
C VAL A 193 -26.04 3.65 7.94
N GLY A 194 -24.93 4.35 7.62
CA GLY A 194 -23.65 3.71 7.27
C GLY A 194 -23.05 2.82 8.38
N LEU A 195 -23.45 3.04 9.63
CA LEU A 195 -22.92 2.36 10.81
C LEU A 195 -24.04 1.65 11.59
N PRO A 196 -23.81 0.46 12.18
CA PRO A 196 -24.77 -0.19 13.05
C PRO A 196 -25.06 0.65 14.31
N LEU A 197 -26.33 0.73 14.69
CA LEU A 197 -26.80 1.54 15.83
C LEU A 197 -26.58 0.86 17.19
N HIS A 198 -26.44 -0.48 17.20
CA HIS A 198 -26.25 -1.27 18.40
C HIS A 198 -25.21 -2.36 18.17
N ASN A 199 -24.74 -2.96 19.27
CA ASN A 199 -23.75 -4.02 19.19
C ASN A 199 -24.36 -5.29 18.59
N VAL A 200 -23.86 -5.69 17.42
CA VAL A 200 -24.34 -6.83 16.63
C VAL A 200 -23.67 -8.14 17.05
N VAL A 201 -22.45 -8.08 17.64
CA VAL A 201 -21.65 -9.26 18.02
C VAL A 201 -21.12 -9.07 19.43
N SER A 202 -21.61 -9.88 20.38
CA SER A 202 -21.28 -9.76 21.79
C SER A 202 -19.87 -10.19 22.20
N ASP A 203 -19.17 -11.04 21.40
CA ASP A 203 -17.95 -11.73 21.84
C ASP A 203 -16.78 -11.73 20.85
N ALA A 204 -16.80 -10.92 19.80
CA ALA A 204 -15.70 -10.89 18.83
C ALA A 204 -14.71 -9.72 19.13
N PRO A 205 -13.50 -10.00 19.62
CA PRO A 205 -12.50 -8.97 19.96
C PRO A 205 -11.96 -8.18 18.75
N LEU A 206 -12.41 -8.51 17.54
CA LEU A 206 -12.03 -7.83 16.28
C LEU A 206 -12.95 -6.68 15.91
N PHE A 207 -14.06 -6.49 16.62
CA PHE A 207 -14.99 -5.38 16.40
C PHE A 207 -14.80 -4.35 17.52
N GLU A 208 -13.90 -3.41 17.29
CA GLU A 208 -13.68 -2.28 18.17
C GLU A 208 -14.89 -1.33 18.18
N ALA A 209 -14.98 -0.49 19.20
CA ALA A 209 -16.09 0.46 19.37
C ALA A 209 -16.29 1.39 18.15
N ASP A 210 -15.22 1.64 17.39
CA ASP A 210 -15.24 2.50 16.20
C ASP A 210 -16.03 1.90 15.01
N ASN A 211 -16.40 0.63 15.07
CA ASN A 211 -17.21 -0.01 14.02
C ASN A 211 -18.73 0.20 14.17
N TYR A 212 -19.15 0.88 15.21
CA TYR A 212 -20.53 1.21 15.52
C TYR A 212 -20.74 2.72 15.57
N LEU A 213 -21.98 3.16 15.53
CA LEU A 213 -22.29 4.57 15.68
C LEU A 213 -21.89 5.06 17.09
N ASN A 214 -20.79 5.83 17.15
CA ASN A 214 -20.18 6.29 18.41
C ASN A 214 -21.02 7.37 19.13
N ASP A 215 -21.86 8.13 18.41
CA ASP A 215 -22.80 9.08 19.02
C ASP A 215 -24.02 8.33 19.55
N SER A 216 -23.97 7.95 20.83
CA SER A 216 -25.07 7.24 21.50
C SER A 216 -26.38 8.03 21.43
N ARG A 217 -26.32 9.37 21.48
CA ARG A 217 -27.53 10.20 21.38
C ARG A 217 -28.18 10.10 20.00
N LEU A 218 -27.38 10.02 18.94
CA LEU A 218 -27.89 9.82 17.58
C LEU A 218 -28.45 8.41 17.43
N ALA A 219 -27.71 7.39 17.89
CA ALA A 219 -28.13 5.99 17.81
C ALA A 219 -29.44 5.75 18.57
N ASP A 220 -29.49 6.16 19.85
CA ASP A 220 -30.68 6.01 20.72
C ASP A 220 -31.87 6.81 20.15
N GLY A 221 -31.63 8.01 19.61
CA GLY A 221 -32.65 8.83 18.98
C GLY A 221 -33.23 8.21 17.71
N ILE A 222 -32.39 7.67 16.83
CA ILE A 222 -32.86 6.95 15.63
C ILE A 222 -33.66 5.71 16.03
N MET A 223 -33.19 4.92 17.01
CA MET A 223 -33.90 3.71 17.46
C MET A 223 -35.25 4.07 18.07
N ALA A 224 -35.34 5.10 18.89
CA ALA A 224 -36.59 5.56 19.51
C ALA A 224 -37.61 6.05 18.45
N LEU A 225 -37.18 6.85 17.48
CA LEU A 225 -38.03 7.32 16.40
C LEU A 225 -38.45 6.18 15.46
N ALA A 226 -37.57 5.22 15.23
CA ALA A 226 -37.90 4.03 14.43
C ALA A 226 -38.99 3.17 15.08
N GLU A 227 -38.94 2.99 16.42
CA GLU A 227 -39.96 2.30 17.19
C GLU A 227 -41.29 3.11 17.23
N GLU A 228 -41.22 4.42 17.49
CA GLU A 228 -42.39 5.29 17.62
C GLU A 228 -43.24 5.38 16.33
N HIS A 229 -42.53 5.33 15.17
CA HIS A 229 -43.16 5.49 13.85
C HIS A 229 -43.28 4.18 13.06
N ASP A 230 -43.20 3.03 13.70
CA ASP A 230 -43.33 1.71 13.05
C ASP A 230 -42.46 1.57 11.80
N VAL A 231 -41.17 1.83 11.91
CA VAL A 231 -40.18 1.61 10.82
C VAL A 231 -40.04 0.10 10.62
N ASP A 232 -40.19 -0.37 9.38
CA ASP A 232 -40.03 -1.79 9.06
C ASP A 232 -38.60 -2.27 9.27
N THR A 233 -37.64 -1.54 8.70
CA THR A 233 -36.23 -1.99 8.72
C THR A 233 -35.23 -0.83 8.75
N VAL A 234 -34.19 -1.00 9.56
CA VAL A 234 -32.99 -0.16 9.57
C VAL A 234 -31.81 -0.96 9.01
N PHE A 235 -31.30 -0.53 7.88
CA PHE A 235 -30.12 -1.14 7.23
C PHE A 235 -28.85 -0.41 7.63
N SER A 236 -27.78 -1.18 7.87
CA SER A 236 -26.44 -0.67 8.17
C SER A 236 -25.36 -1.51 7.49
N ALA A 237 -24.15 -0.95 7.41
CA ALA A 237 -22.97 -1.60 6.87
C ALA A 237 -21.81 -1.60 7.89
N ASN A 238 -20.60 -1.31 7.46
CA ASN A 238 -19.33 -1.21 8.19
C ASN A 238 -18.74 -2.52 8.72
N LEU A 239 -19.57 -3.44 9.22
CA LEU A 239 -19.12 -4.77 9.64
C LEU A 239 -19.20 -5.76 8.47
N THR A 240 -18.14 -6.56 8.25
CA THR A 240 -18.06 -7.54 7.16
C THR A 240 -18.79 -8.85 7.51
N LEU A 241 -20.05 -8.74 7.91
CA LEU A 241 -20.91 -9.85 8.30
C LEU A 241 -22.36 -9.61 7.85
N PHE A 242 -23.20 -10.62 8.04
CA PHE A 242 -24.66 -10.50 7.99
C PHE A 242 -25.25 -10.74 9.37
N SER A 243 -26.09 -9.82 9.81
CA SER A 243 -26.90 -9.96 11.02
C SER A 243 -28.27 -9.36 10.81
N GLN A 244 -29.32 -10.03 11.33
CA GLN A 244 -30.66 -9.52 11.39
C GLN A 244 -31.20 -9.73 12.81
N GLN A 245 -31.65 -8.66 13.45
CA GLN A 245 -32.18 -8.67 14.81
C GLN A 245 -33.44 -7.82 14.85
N THR A 246 -34.52 -8.34 15.44
CA THR A 246 -35.74 -7.57 15.66
C THR A 246 -35.73 -7.01 17.08
N ILE A 247 -35.76 -5.69 17.21
CA ILE A 247 -35.79 -4.99 18.51
C ILE A 247 -37.02 -4.10 18.51
N ASN A 248 -37.87 -4.27 19.47
CA ASN A 248 -39.13 -3.50 19.66
C ASN A 248 -40.03 -3.43 18.40
N GLY A 249 -40.02 -4.49 17.59
CA GLY A 249 -40.81 -4.54 16.35
C GLY A 249 -40.10 -4.02 15.11
N VAL A 250 -38.95 -3.43 15.23
CA VAL A 250 -38.14 -2.95 14.11
C VAL A 250 -37.05 -3.97 13.76
N ASP A 251 -36.88 -4.27 12.47
CA ASP A 251 -35.81 -5.15 12.01
C ASP A 251 -34.51 -4.33 11.76
N TYR A 252 -33.44 -4.69 12.45
CA TYR A 252 -32.09 -4.12 12.26
C TYR A 252 -31.24 -5.10 11.46
N VAL A 253 -30.86 -4.69 10.25
CA VAL A 253 -30.09 -5.53 9.33
C VAL A 253 -28.73 -4.91 9.07
N THR A 254 -27.68 -5.59 9.51
CA THR A 254 -26.29 -5.23 9.17
C THR A 254 -25.80 -6.11 8.04
N THR A 255 -25.34 -5.52 6.95
CA THR A 255 -24.84 -6.21 5.77
C THR A 255 -23.52 -5.62 5.29
N GLY A 256 -22.47 -6.44 5.14
CA GLY A 256 -21.15 -5.99 4.75
C GLY A 256 -20.39 -6.98 3.87
N GLY A 257 -21.11 -7.86 3.17
CA GLY A 257 -20.52 -8.95 2.39
C GLY A 257 -20.18 -8.64 0.94
N ALA A 258 -20.34 -7.40 0.46
CA ALA A 258 -20.25 -7.09 -0.97
C ALA A 258 -18.81 -6.90 -1.50
N GLY A 259 -17.77 -6.90 -0.65
CA GLY A 259 -16.41 -6.73 -1.15
C GLY A 259 -15.31 -6.62 -0.11
N GLY A 260 -15.68 -6.43 1.16
CA GLY A 260 -14.75 -6.33 2.28
C GLY A 260 -13.97 -7.62 2.56
N ILE A 261 -12.96 -7.54 3.41
CA ILE A 261 -12.20 -8.71 3.89
C ILE A 261 -13.08 -9.48 4.86
N LEU A 262 -13.31 -10.75 4.58
CA LEU A 262 -14.04 -11.64 5.49
C LEU A 262 -13.19 -11.95 6.72
N ILE A 263 -13.85 -12.01 7.86
CA ILE A 263 -13.28 -12.48 9.12
C ILE A 263 -13.63 -13.95 9.34
N ASP A 264 -12.87 -14.64 10.19
CA ASP A 264 -13.12 -16.04 10.53
C ASP A 264 -14.31 -16.15 11.51
N ALA A 265 -15.52 -16.03 10.98
CA ALA A 265 -16.77 -16.17 11.70
C ALA A 265 -17.86 -16.71 10.78
N ASP A 266 -18.80 -17.49 11.31
CA ASP A 266 -19.89 -18.09 10.54
C ASP A 266 -20.83 -17.06 9.91
N SER A 267 -20.97 -15.89 10.53
CA SER A 267 -21.75 -14.75 10.02
C SER A 267 -21.04 -13.92 8.95
N SER A 268 -19.73 -14.14 8.73
CA SER A 268 -18.90 -13.41 7.78
C SER A 268 -18.74 -14.21 6.48
N PHE A 269 -19.46 -13.80 5.45
CA PHE A 269 -19.43 -14.41 4.12
C PHE A 269 -19.79 -13.39 3.06
N HIS A 270 -19.38 -13.62 1.83
CA HIS A 270 -19.79 -12.75 0.73
C HIS A 270 -21.27 -12.94 0.41
N HIS A 271 -22.01 -11.83 0.36
CA HIS A 271 -23.44 -11.82 0.14
C HIS A 271 -23.95 -10.45 -0.31
N TYR A 272 -25.17 -10.46 -0.81
CA TYR A 272 -26.06 -9.31 -0.88
C TYR A 272 -27.41 -9.69 -0.26
N VAL A 273 -28.23 -8.73 0.08
CA VAL A 273 -29.53 -8.94 0.69
C VAL A 273 -30.62 -8.62 -0.32
N ILE A 274 -31.62 -9.49 -0.45
CA ILE A 274 -32.85 -9.21 -1.21
C ILE A 274 -33.95 -8.84 -0.22
N VAL A 275 -34.62 -7.74 -0.52
CA VAL A 275 -35.83 -7.30 0.18
C VAL A 275 -36.99 -7.43 -0.79
N ASN A 276 -37.94 -8.29 -0.45
CA ASN A 276 -39.22 -8.45 -1.16
C ASN A 276 -40.30 -7.67 -0.43
N VAL A 277 -40.95 -6.75 -1.10
CA VAL A 277 -42.12 -6.03 -0.60
C VAL A 277 -43.32 -6.55 -1.36
N GLU A 278 -44.26 -7.16 -0.65
CA GLU A 278 -45.51 -7.75 -1.20
C GLU A 278 -46.72 -7.29 -0.38
N GLY A 279 -47.39 -6.24 -0.84
CA GLY A 279 -48.49 -5.59 -0.14
C GLY A 279 -48.07 -5.10 1.25
N GLU A 280 -48.54 -5.75 2.33
CA GLU A 280 -48.21 -5.43 3.73
C GLU A 280 -47.00 -6.19 4.26
N ASN A 281 -46.40 -7.10 3.47
CA ASN A 281 -45.34 -7.95 3.94
C ASN A 281 -43.98 -7.51 3.41
N VAL A 282 -42.98 -7.48 4.28
CA VAL A 282 -41.56 -7.28 3.95
C VAL A 282 -40.81 -8.55 4.33
N ALA A 283 -40.14 -9.15 3.35
CA ALA A 283 -39.30 -10.33 3.58
C ALA A 283 -37.85 -10.02 3.21
N ILE A 284 -36.93 -10.31 4.12
CA ILE A 284 -35.49 -10.01 3.99
C ILE A 284 -34.71 -11.32 3.97
N ALA A 285 -33.87 -11.51 2.96
CA ALA A 285 -33.06 -12.72 2.84
C ALA A 285 -31.67 -12.44 2.30
N PRO A 286 -30.60 -12.90 2.96
CA PRO A 286 -29.26 -12.85 2.44
C PRO A 286 -29.05 -13.89 1.34
N VAL A 287 -28.46 -13.49 0.22
CA VAL A 287 -28.03 -14.38 -0.84
C VAL A 287 -26.54 -14.61 -0.71
N ARG A 288 -26.16 -15.79 -0.23
CA ARG A 288 -24.75 -16.16 -0.06
C ARG A 288 -24.10 -16.43 -1.40
N LEU A 289 -22.91 -15.86 -1.60
CA LEU A 289 -22.11 -16.08 -2.80
C LEU A 289 -21.12 -17.22 -2.57
N ASN A 290 -21.09 -18.20 -3.45
CA ASN A 290 -20.05 -19.20 -3.49
C ASN A 290 -18.90 -18.68 -4.37
N VAL A 291 -18.02 -17.88 -3.78
CA VAL A 291 -16.84 -17.38 -4.47
C VAL A 291 -15.77 -18.49 -4.45
N ASP A 292 -15.93 -19.50 -5.33
CA ASP A 292 -14.99 -20.62 -5.50
C ASP A 292 -13.77 -20.21 -6.31
N SER A 293 -12.98 -19.24 -5.82
CA SER A 293 -11.68 -18.97 -6.40
C SER A 293 -10.59 -19.70 -5.61
N PRO A 294 -9.63 -20.39 -6.30
CA PRO A 294 -8.49 -21.03 -5.63
C PRO A 294 -7.77 -20.02 -4.72
N GLY A 295 -7.35 -20.46 -3.52
CA GLY A 295 -6.76 -19.57 -2.50
C GLY A 295 -5.57 -18.74 -3.02
N TRP A 296 -4.77 -19.32 -3.94
CA TRP A 296 -3.67 -18.60 -4.60
C TRP A 296 -4.16 -17.48 -5.53
N TRP A 297 -5.33 -17.66 -6.20
CA TRP A 297 -5.91 -16.64 -7.07
C TRP A 297 -6.52 -15.49 -6.27
N ARG A 298 -7.13 -15.79 -5.12
CA ARG A 298 -7.57 -14.76 -4.16
C ARG A 298 -6.40 -13.91 -3.66
N MET A 299 -5.28 -14.55 -3.34
CA MET A 299 -4.05 -13.86 -2.94
C MET A 299 -3.51 -12.98 -4.09
N VAL A 300 -3.47 -13.49 -5.32
CA VAL A 300 -3.02 -12.72 -6.49
C VAL A 300 -3.96 -11.57 -6.80
N SER A 301 -5.28 -11.77 -6.75
CA SER A 301 -6.26 -10.70 -6.99
C SER A 301 -6.26 -9.65 -5.88
N SER A 302 -6.08 -10.05 -4.62
CA SER A 302 -5.92 -9.13 -3.48
C SER A 302 -4.64 -8.31 -3.61
N VAL A 303 -3.52 -8.93 -3.96
CA VAL A 303 -2.27 -8.22 -4.24
C VAL A 303 -2.44 -7.30 -5.45
N ALA A 304 -3.10 -7.75 -6.50
CA ALA A 304 -3.34 -6.93 -7.69
C ALA A 304 -4.25 -5.73 -7.38
N SER A 305 -5.32 -5.90 -6.61
CA SER A 305 -6.19 -4.80 -6.18
C SER A 305 -5.48 -3.84 -5.22
N THR A 306 -4.67 -4.36 -4.29
CA THR A 306 -3.84 -3.54 -3.40
C THR A 306 -2.79 -2.76 -4.19
N VAL A 307 -2.14 -3.39 -5.16
CA VAL A 307 -1.19 -2.72 -6.06
C VAL A 307 -1.91 -1.67 -6.91
N TYR A 308 -3.07 -2.01 -7.45
CA TYR A 308 -3.91 -1.08 -8.19
C TYR A 308 -4.29 0.13 -7.32
N ALA A 309 -4.88 -0.07 -6.15
CA ALA A 309 -5.22 0.98 -5.21
C ALA A 309 -4.00 1.81 -4.79
N PHE A 310 -2.85 1.16 -4.54
CA PHE A 310 -1.61 1.84 -4.17
C PHE A 310 -1.11 2.78 -5.28
N PHE A 311 -1.24 2.40 -6.54
CA PHE A 311 -0.82 3.22 -7.68
C PHE A 311 -1.81 4.34 -8.01
N TYR A 312 -3.10 4.15 -7.75
CA TYR A 312 -4.16 5.09 -8.15
C TYR A 312 -4.61 6.05 -7.06
N VAL A 313 -4.37 5.70 -5.79
CA VAL A 313 -4.90 6.44 -4.63
C VAL A 313 -4.13 7.71 -4.28
N SER A 314 -2.95 7.98 -4.90
CA SER A 314 -2.20 9.20 -4.57
C SER A 314 -1.25 9.63 -5.68
N TYR A 315 -1.47 10.81 -6.24
CA TYR A 315 -0.54 11.46 -7.17
C TYR A 315 0.88 11.55 -6.60
N THR A 316 1.02 11.77 -5.31
CA THR A 316 2.33 11.83 -4.63
C THR A 316 3.04 10.48 -4.70
N ARG A 317 2.35 9.39 -4.41
CA ARG A 317 2.89 8.02 -4.50
C ARG A 317 3.24 7.65 -5.94
N PHE A 318 2.36 7.98 -6.88
CA PHE A 318 2.60 7.78 -8.31
C PHE A 318 3.88 8.51 -8.76
N LEU A 319 4.02 9.80 -8.44
CA LEU A 319 5.22 10.59 -8.78
C LEU A 319 6.49 10.04 -8.14
N LEU A 320 6.42 9.57 -6.89
CA LEU A 320 7.57 8.94 -6.22
C LEU A 320 7.99 7.64 -6.92
N ILE A 321 7.05 6.81 -7.34
CA ILE A 321 7.35 5.55 -8.04
C ILE A 321 7.91 5.82 -9.42
N VAL A 322 7.29 6.69 -10.21
CA VAL A 322 7.79 7.10 -11.52
C VAL A 322 9.17 7.74 -11.39
N GLY A 323 9.39 8.57 -10.37
CA GLY A 323 10.69 9.16 -10.06
C GLY A 323 11.75 8.08 -9.74
N MET A 324 11.44 7.11 -8.90
CA MET A 324 12.35 5.98 -8.59
C MET A 324 12.67 5.14 -9.84
N LEU A 325 11.67 4.80 -10.62
CA LEU A 325 11.86 4.05 -11.87
C LEU A 325 12.69 4.83 -12.89
N THR A 326 12.48 6.14 -12.98
CA THR A 326 13.29 7.02 -13.83
C THR A 326 14.74 7.10 -13.37
N LEU A 327 14.99 7.21 -12.06
CA LEU A 327 16.34 7.16 -11.50
C LEU A 327 17.03 5.81 -11.77
N LEU A 328 16.27 4.71 -11.67
CA LEU A 328 16.75 3.39 -12.03
C LEU A 328 17.10 3.30 -13.52
N ALA A 329 16.23 3.83 -14.40
CA ALA A 329 16.49 3.89 -15.84
C ALA A 329 17.76 4.68 -16.16
N LEU A 330 17.94 5.84 -15.54
CA LEU A 330 19.15 6.67 -15.71
C LEU A 330 20.41 5.93 -15.23
N ARG A 331 20.32 5.21 -14.11
CA ARG A 331 21.43 4.39 -13.61
C ARG A 331 21.78 3.26 -14.57
N LEU A 332 20.76 2.55 -15.07
CA LEU A 332 20.94 1.48 -16.06
C LEU A 332 21.51 2.04 -17.37
N TYR A 333 21.01 3.18 -17.84
CA TYR A 333 21.53 3.89 -19.00
C TYR A 333 23.05 4.14 -18.86
N ARG A 334 23.46 4.73 -17.73
CA ARG A 334 24.88 4.97 -17.46
C ARG A 334 25.72 3.70 -17.42
N LEU A 335 25.18 2.62 -16.86
CA LEU A 335 25.87 1.32 -16.81
C LEU A 335 26.00 0.63 -18.16
N ILE A 336 25.11 0.92 -19.11
CA ILE A 336 25.04 0.25 -20.41
C ILE A 336 25.75 1.05 -21.50
N PHE A 337 25.59 2.36 -21.48
CA PHE A 337 25.96 3.25 -22.59
C PHE A 337 27.11 4.20 -22.28
N GLU A 338 27.44 4.44 -21.00
CA GLU A 338 28.68 5.14 -20.66
C GLU A 338 29.83 4.13 -20.75
N ASP A 339 30.73 4.34 -21.71
CA ASP A 339 32.05 3.72 -21.71
C ASP A 339 32.84 4.29 -20.53
N ARG A 340 32.79 3.56 -19.41
CA ARG A 340 33.66 3.85 -18.30
C ARG A 340 34.98 3.20 -18.61
N ASP A 341 35.95 4.04 -18.93
CA ASP A 341 37.33 3.64 -18.81
C ASP A 341 37.60 3.38 -17.32
N TYR A 342 37.51 2.11 -16.92
CA TYR A 342 37.84 1.69 -15.55
C TYR A 342 39.33 1.78 -15.27
N TYR A 343 40.12 2.00 -16.31
CA TYR A 343 41.58 2.04 -16.28
C TYR A 343 42.09 3.21 -17.10
N PRO A 344 41.67 4.47 -16.82
CA PRO A 344 42.26 5.61 -17.49
C PRO A 344 43.73 5.68 -17.06
N ASP A 345 44.60 5.50 -17.99
CA ASP A 345 46.06 5.64 -17.89
C ASP A 345 46.70 5.08 -16.62
N PHE A 346 47.12 3.79 -16.67
CA PHE A 346 48.02 3.24 -15.69
C PHE A 346 49.47 3.70 -15.87
N ASP A 347 49.82 4.46 -16.90
CA ASP A 347 51.09 5.14 -17.06
C ASP A 347 51.18 6.38 -16.14
N ILE A 348 51.01 6.09 -14.82
CA ILE A 348 51.31 7.09 -13.81
C ILE A 348 52.84 7.20 -13.78
N ASP A 349 53.37 8.37 -14.16
CA ASP A 349 54.76 8.66 -13.94
C ASP A 349 55.09 8.55 -12.44
N PRO A 350 55.88 7.53 -12.02
CA PRO A 350 56.22 7.35 -10.62
C PRO A 350 57.29 8.34 -10.15
N THR A 351 57.95 9.03 -11.07
CA THR A 351 59.10 9.94 -10.80
C THR A 351 58.79 10.95 -9.68
N PRO A 352 57.61 11.59 -9.60
CA PRO A 352 57.30 12.52 -8.54
C PRO A 352 57.24 11.90 -7.13
N PHE A 353 57.09 10.56 -7.02
CA PHE A 353 56.93 9.82 -5.78
C PHE A 353 58.18 9.04 -5.37
N LEU A 354 59.13 8.87 -6.27
CA LEU A 354 60.36 8.13 -5.98
C LEU A 354 61.20 8.85 -4.91
N GLY A 355 61.66 8.08 -3.92
CA GLY A 355 62.50 8.58 -2.83
C GLY A 355 61.76 9.46 -1.80
N LYS A 356 60.45 9.62 -1.88
CA LYS A 356 59.65 10.39 -0.92
C LYS A 356 58.98 9.49 0.08
N SER A 357 58.88 9.96 1.34
CA SER A 357 57.98 9.38 2.32
C SER A 357 56.55 9.70 1.95
N LEU A 358 55.74 8.67 1.72
CA LEU A 358 54.33 8.80 1.36
C LEU A 358 53.41 8.65 2.58
N ARG A 359 52.30 9.38 2.57
CA ARG A 359 51.18 9.21 3.50
C ARG A 359 50.20 8.24 2.89
N VAL A 360 50.12 7.02 3.40
CA VAL A 360 49.24 5.97 2.88
C VAL A 360 48.05 5.74 3.83
N ALA A 361 46.83 5.98 3.35
CA ALA A 361 45.64 5.64 4.07
C ALA A 361 45.20 4.25 3.69
N MET A 362 45.36 3.27 4.61
CA MET A 362 44.92 1.91 4.44
C MET A 362 43.48 1.76 4.98
N ILE A 363 42.63 1.03 4.26
CA ILE A 363 41.19 0.89 4.62
C ILE A 363 40.82 -0.60 4.54
N SER A 364 40.36 -1.16 5.66
CA SER A 364 39.92 -2.55 5.75
C SER A 364 38.60 -2.68 6.49
N ASN A 365 37.72 -3.63 6.07
CA ASN A 365 36.46 -3.94 6.74
C ASN A 365 36.65 -4.86 7.97
N ASN A 366 37.81 -5.46 8.13
CA ASN A 366 38.19 -6.23 9.31
C ASN A 366 39.65 -5.97 9.70
N TYR A 367 39.92 -6.10 10.98
CA TYR A 367 41.26 -5.96 11.55
C TYR A 367 41.23 -6.54 12.98
N PHE A 368 42.38 -6.59 13.64
CA PHE A 368 42.44 -7.02 15.03
C PHE A 368 41.42 -6.27 15.93
N PRO A 369 40.84 -6.94 16.96
CA PRO A 369 41.13 -8.27 17.50
C PRO A 369 40.65 -9.45 16.65
N PHE A 370 39.87 -9.23 15.59
CA PHE A 370 39.45 -10.30 14.70
C PHE A 370 40.64 -10.79 13.85
N VAL A 371 41.11 -11.99 14.16
CA VAL A 371 42.23 -12.64 13.47
C VAL A 371 41.75 -13.32 12.21
N SER A 372 42.20 -12.87 11.06
CA SER A 372 41.96 -13.49 9.75
C SER A 372 43.20 -13.35 8.86
N GLY A 373 43.24 -14.09 7.78
CA GLY A 373 44.31 -13.93 6.78
C GLY A 373 44.46 -12.48 6.29
N VAL A 374 43.33 -11.80 6.13
CA VAL A 374 43.32 -10.37 5.73
C VAL A 374 43.87 -9.48 6.82
N SER A 375 43.45 -9.64 8.07
CA SER A 375 43.95 -8.83 9.19
C SER A 375 45.47 -8.95 9.35
N VAL A 376 45.99 -10.15 9.25
CA VAL A 376 47.44 -10.42 9.33
C VAL A 376 48.18 -9.83 8.15
N SER A 377 47.64 -9.98 6.93
CA SER A 377 48.21 -9.40 5.72
C SER A 377 48.27 -7.88 5.77
N VAL A 378 47.18 -7.23 6.20
CA VAL A 378 47.07 -5.77 6.34
C VAL A 378 48.06 -5.26 7.38
N ASP A 379 48.20 -5.94 8.51
CA ASP A 379 49.14 -5.54 9.57
C ASP A 379 50.61 -5.67 9.12
N ARG A 380 50.97 -6.78 8.48
CA ARG A 380 52.31 -6.96 7.91
C ARG A 380 52.66 -5.92 6.88
N LEU A 381 51.73 -5.61 5.96
CA LEU A 381 51.91 -4.58 4.97
C LEU A 381 52.09 -3.19 5.61
N ARG A 382 51.25 -2.89 6.61
CA ARG A 382 51.35 -1.64 7.37
C ARG A 382 52.74 -1.48 7.99
N ASN A 383 53.20 -2.50 8.71
CA ASN A 383 54.50 -2.47 9.40
C ASN A 383 55.65 -2.34 8.37
N GLY A 384 55.63 -3.15 7.28
CA GLY A 384 56.65 -3.07 6.25
C GLY A 384 56.72 -1.67 5.56
N LEU A 385 55.58 -1.03 5.33
CA LEU A 385 55.53 0.32 4.78
C LEU A 385 56.06 1.36 5.80
N CYS A 386 55.80 1.17 7.10
CA CYS A 386 56.39 2.00 8.14
C CYS A 386 57.94 1.82 8.21
N ASP A 387 58.43 0.58 8.11
CA ASP A 387 59.86 0.29 8.10
C ASP A 387 60.59 0.92 6.89
N LEU A 388 59.85 1.08 5.78
CA LEU A 388 60.31 1.79 4.59
C LEU A 388 60.25 3.33 4.71
N GLY A 389 59.82 3.83 5.87
CA GLY A 389 59.78 5.27 6.16
C GLY A 389 58.50 5.99 5.70
N HIS A 390 57.44 5.25 5.33
CA HIS A 390 56.14 5.82 5.00
C HIS A 390 55.27 6.09 6.24
N THR A 391 54.40 7.08 6.16
CA THR A 391 53.45 7.39 7.22
C THR A 391 52.10 6.69 6.93
N ILE A 392 51.68 5.82 7.81
CA ILE A 392 50.45 5.02 7.58
C ILE A 392 49.34 5.50 8.50
N GLN A 393 48.11 5.58 7.98
CA GLN A 393 46.89 5.69 8.76
C GLN A 393 45.96 4.56 8.36
N LEU A 394 45.61 3.66 9.30
CA LEU A 394 44.75 2.53 9.09
C LEU A 394 43.34 2.81 9.61
N LEU A 395 42.33 2.79 8.73
CA LEU A 395 40.92 2.97 9.05
C LEU A 395 40.20 1.63 9.04
N VAL A 396 39.69 1.22 10.21
CA VAL A 396 39.10 -0.12 10.44
C VAL A 396 37.85 -0.02 11.33
N PRO A 397 36.96 -1.02 11.32
CA PRO A 397 35.81 -1.05 12.21
C PRO A 397 36.16 -1.01 13.68
N ARG A 398 35.25 -0.46 14.51
CA ARG A 398 35.32 -0.57 15.96
C ARG A 398 34.76 -1.93 16.39
N TYR A 399 35.53 -2.64 17.23
CA TYR A 399 35.10 -3.86 17.93
C TYR A 399 34.71 -3.53 19.38
N ARG A 400 33.96 -4.45 20.03
CA ARG A 400 33.64 -4.32 21.46
C ARG A 400 34.87 -4.58 22.34
N GLU A 401 35.67 -5.54 21.91
CA GLU A 401 36.91 -5.87 22.58
C GLU A 401 37.95 -4.77 22.33
N THR A 402 38.71 -4.45 23.38
CA THR A 402 39.82 -3.50 23.28
C THR A 402 41.05 -4.20 22.70
N TRP A 403 41.70 -3.55 21.75
CA TRP A 403 42.97 -3.97 21.17
C TRP A 403 43.99 -2.85 21.40
N GLN A 404 45.26 -3.20 21.50
CA GLN A 404 46.33 -2.21 21.63
C GLN A 404 46.52 -1.47 20.27
N ASP A 405 45.74 -0.41 20.09
CA ASP A 405 45.85 0.43 18.91
C ASP A 405 46.92 1.52 19.14
N ASP A 406 47.82 1.68 18.21
CA ASP A 406 48.68 2.83 18.17
C ASP A 406 47.99 4.06 17.53
N SER A 407 48.67 5.19 17.49
CA SER A 407 48.10 6.44 16.98
C SER A 407 47.74 6.40 15.48
N SER A 408 48.29 5.46 14.72
CA SER A 408 48.03 5.27 13.29
C SER A 408 46.69 4.57 13.01
N ILE A 409 46.11 3.85 13.99
CA ILE A 409 44.88 3.10 13.82
C ILE A 409 43.68 3.97 14.18
N LYS A 410 42.72 4.12 13.28
CA LYS A 410 41.49 4.91 13.44
C LYS A 410 40.27 3.99 13.40
N ARG A 411 39.62 3.80 14.53
CA ARG A 411 38.41 2.98 14.67
C ARG A 411 37.19 3.75 14.22
N ILE A 412 36.48 3.20 13.21
CA ILE A 412 35.26 3.77 12.65
C ILE A 412 34.05 3.11 13.31
N PRO A 413 33.04 3.89 13.72
CA PRO A 413 31.84 3.34 14.38
C PRO A 413 31.14 2.28 13.56
N THR A 414 30.72 1.20 14.20
CA THR A 414 30.01 0.06 13.62
C THR A 414 28.51 0.24 13.85
N LEU A 415 27.70 0.07 12.81
CA LEU A 415 26.23 0.07 12.89
C LEU A 415 25.71 -1.28 13.34
N MET A 416 26.24 -2.35 12.76
CA MET A 416 25.78 -3.71 12.97
C MET A 416 26.96 -4.67 12.99
N ALA A 417 26.80 -5.75 13.76
CA ALA A 417 27.72 -6.86 13.80
C ALA A 417 26.96 -8.14 13.48
N PHE A 418 27.50 -9.01 12.66
CA PHE A 418 26.94 -10.30 12.29
C PHE A 418 28.02 -11.37 12.23
N GLY A 419 27.61 -12.65 12.13
CA GLY A 419 28.48 -13.80 12.35
C GLY A 419 28.32 -14.35 13.77
N GLN A 420 28.76 -15.59 14.02
CA GLN A 420 28.54 -16.28 15.32
C GLN A 420 29.18 -15.55 16.51
N LYS A 421 30.30 -14.87 16.30
CA LYS A 421 31.00 -14.05 17.31
C LYS A 421 31.00 -12.56 16.98
N GLY A 422 30.15 -12.12 16.04
CA GLY A 422 30.11 -10.73 15.56
C GLY A 422 31.38 -10.30 14.84
N GLU A 423 32.00 -11.22 14.10
CA GLU A 423 33.26 -11.04 13.40
C GLU A 423 33.16 -10.00 12.29
N PHE A 424 32.02 -10.03 11.58
CA PHE A 424 31.76 -9.12 10.47
C PHE A 424 31.12 -7.83 10.98
N ARG A 425 31.74 -6.71 10.65
CA ARG A 425 31.33 -5.37 11.12
C ARG A 425 30.87 -4.52 9.97
N LEU A 426 29.60 -4.14 9.98
CA LEU A 426 29.05 -3.17 9.07
C LEU A 426 29.27 -1.77 9.65
N THR A 427 30.13 -1.01 9.05
CA THR A 427 30.41 0.38 9.45
C THR A 427 29.45 1.35 8.78
N ASN A 428 29.24 2.52 9.38
CA ASN A 428 28.44 3.56 8.78
C ASN A 428 29.18 4.17 7.55
N PRO A 429 28.70 3.96 6.31
CA PRO A 429 29.32 4.51 5.11
C PRO A 429 29.28 6.04 5.06
N PHE A 430 28.39 6.68 5.83
CA PHE A 430 28.27 8.14 5.91
C PHE A 430 29.00 8.73 7.12
N SER A 431 29.85 7.95 7.80
CA SER A 431 30.56 8.38 9.00
C SER A 431 31.34 9.68 8.79
N ALA A 432 30.94 10.71 9.53
CA ALA A 432 31.68 11.98 9.56
C ALA A 432 33.11 11.79 10.10
N ARG A 433 33.31 10.82 11.02
CA ARG A 433 34.64 10.47 11.56
C ARG A 433 35.55 9.92 10.47
N PHE A 434 35.06 9.00 9.62
CA PHE A 434 35.83 8.46 8.50
C PHE A 434 36.31 9.59 7.55
N ARG A 435 35.39 10.45 7.14
CA ARG A 435 35.70 11.58 6.24
C ARG A 435 36.68 12.57 6.88
N ARG A 436 36.52 12.83 8.17
CA ARG A 436 37.38 13.75 8.91
C ARG A 436 38.81 13.19 9.06
N CYS A 437 38.94 11.91 9.37
CA CYS A 437 40.23 11.24 9.46
C CYS A 437 41.00 11.31 8.12
N LEU A 438 40.35 10.96 6.99
CA LEU A 438 40.98 11.00 5.68
C LEU A 438 41.39 12.43 5.25
N ARG A 439 40.49 13.39 5.44
CA ARG A 439 40.79 14.80 5.10
C ARG A 439 41.93 15.40 5.96
N GLY A 440 41.92 15.08 7.25
CA GLY A 440 42.96 15.55 8.17
C GLY A 440 44.31 14.90 7.92
N PHE A 441 44.31 13.64 7.51
CA PHE A 441 45.52 12.90 7.20
C PHE A 441 46.16 13.35 5.86
N LYS A 442 45.34 13.82 4.90
CA LYS A 442 45.77 14.23 3.55
C LYS A 442 46.65 13.17 2.88
N PRO A 443 46.11 11.96 2.61
CA PRO A 443 46.86 10.87 2.05
C PRO A 443 47.42 11.21 0.63
N ASP A 444 48.55 10.68 0.31
CA ASP A 444 49.11 10.67 -1.06
C ASP A 444 48.60 9.48 -1.85
N VAL A 445 48.27 8.37 -1.15
CA VAL A 445 47.68 7.14 -1.70
C VAL A 445 46.65 6.58 -0.74
N ILE A 446 45.56 6.08 -1.28
CA ILE A 446 44.55 5.31 -0.52
C ILE A 446 44.65 3.85 -0.93
N HIS A 447 44.87 2.96 0.03
CA HIS A 447 44.98 1.54 -0.21
C HIS A 447 43.75 0.80 0.41
N VAL A 448 42.92 0.21 -0.42
CA VAL A 448 41.68 -0.42 -0.06
C VAL A 448 41.84 -1.94 -0.12
N HIS A 449 41.40 -2.65 0.95
CA HIS A 449 41.53 -4.10 1.07
C HIS A 449 40.21 -4.87 0.90
N HIS A 450 39.08 -4.15 0.71
CA HIS A 450 37.76 -4.75 0.47
C HIS A 450 36.97 -3.94 -0.53
N PRO A 451 36.14 -4.55 -1.42
CA PRO A 451 35.43 -3.84 -2.48
C PRO A 451 34.17 -3.10 -2.01
N PHE A 452 33.68 -3.39 -0.79
CA PHE A 452 32.42 -2.89 -0.27
C PHE A 452 32.60 -2.16 1.07
N TRP A 453 31.58 -1.44 1.52
CA TRP A 453 31.49 -0.64 2.76
C TRP A 453 32.62 0.38 2.89
N LEU A 454 33.53 0.18 3.85
CA LEU A 454 34.66 1.11 4.01
C LEU A 454 35.51 1.21 2.75
N GLY A 455 35.62 0.09 2.01
CA GLY A 455 36.34 0.08 0.75
C GLY A 455 35.68 0.96 -0.31
N SER A 456 34.37 0.85 -0.49
CA SER A 456 33.61 1.74 -1.39
C SER A 456 33.73 3.21 -0.97
N MET A 457 33.75 3.49 0.33
CA MET A 457 34.01 4.84 0.85
C MET A 457 35.44 5.33 0.53
N GLY A 458 36.41 4.44 0.59
CA GLY A 458 37.79 4.73 0.16
C GLY A 458 37.87 5.15 -1.30
N LEU A 459 37.20 4.39 -2.19
CA LEU A 459 37.07 4.72 -3.61
C LEU A 459 36.40 6.07 -3.83
N PHE A 460 35.25 6.31 -3.16
CA PHE A 460 34.53 7.57 -3.25
C PHE A 460 35.39 8.76 -2.78
N MET A 461 36.09 8.60 -1.66
CA MET A 461 36.92 9.66 -1.11
C MET A 461 38.19 9.90 -1.96
N GLY A 462 38.77 8.84 -2.54
CA GLY A 462 39.89 8.97 -3.46
C GLY A 462 39.54 9.85 -4.68
N ARG A 463 38.39 9.60 -5.30
CA ARG A 463 37.85 10.45 -6.37
C ARG A 463 37.65 11.89 -5.93
N ARG A 464 37.06 12.10 -4.74
CA ARG A 464 36.76 13.44 -4.21
C ARG A 464 37.98 14.21 -3.82
N LEU A 465 39.00 13.53 -3.31
CA LEU A 465 40.29 14.14 -2.92
C LEU A 465 41.32 14.19 -4.08
N LYS A 466 40.99 13.58 -5.21
CA LYS A 466 41.88 13.40 -6.37
C LYS A 466 43.18 12.67 -5.99
N VAL A 467 43.05 11.63 -5.14
CA VAL A 467 44.14 10.80 -4.66
C VAL A 467 44.07 9.43 -5.32
N PRO A 468 45.16 8.85 -5.83
CA PRO A 468 45.17 7.52 -6.40
C PRO A 468 44.74 6.48 -5.39
N VAL A 469 43.98 5.47 -5.87
CA VAL A 469 43.46 4.38 -5.04
C VAL A 469 43.99 3.05 -5.54
N ILE A 470 44.65 2.32 -4.66
CA ILE A 470 45.09 0.94 -4.89
C ILE A 470 44.09 -0.01 -4.24
N TYR A 471 43.79 -1.10 -4.90
CA TYR A 471 42.92 -2.14 -4.35
C TYR A 471 43.62 -3.49 -4.34
N THR A 472 43.72 -4.10 -3.15
CA THR A 472 44.19 -5.48 -3.02
C THR A 472 43.01 -6.42 -2.84
N TYR A 473 42.89 -7.40 -3.73
CA TYR A 473 41.87 -8.43 -3.70
C TYR A 473 42.32 -9.61 -2.84
N HIS A 474 41.75 -9.73 -1.63
CA HIS A 474 42.12 -10.76 -0.66
C HIS A 474 41.26 -12.01 -0.72
N THR A 475 40.04 -11.92 -1.26
CA THR A 475 39.02 -12.94 -1.02
C THR A 475 38.17 -13.17 -2.26
N ARG A 476 38.05 -14.40 -2.69
CA ARG A 476 37.08 -14.81 -3.70
C ARG A 476 35.68 -14.75 -3.10
N LEU A 477 34.98 -13.65 -3.37
CA LEU A 477 33.64 -13.39 -2.81
C LEU A 477 32.61 -14.46 -3.19
N GLU A 478 32.81 -15.13 -4.32
CA GLU A 478 31.93 -16.21 -4.77
C GLU A 478 31.83 -17.36 -3.76
N HIS A 479 32.90 -17.62 -3.01
CA HIS A 479 32.94 -18.66 -1.99
C HIS A 479 32.21 -18.27 -0.69
N TYR A 480 31.89 -17.00 -0.50
CA TYR A 480 31.23 -16.45 0.68
C TYR A 480 29.75 -16.16 0.46
N ALA A 481 29.20 -16.50 -0.71
CA ALA A 481 27.80 -16.28 -1.06
C ALA A 481 26.82 -16.93 -0.05
N HIS A 482 27.23 -18.01 0.63
CA HIS A 482 26.41 -18.72 1.61
C HIS A 482 26.24 -17.98 2.96
N PHE A 483 27.06 -16.98 3.24
CA PHE A 483 26.92 -16.13 4.44
C PHE A 483 25.96 -14.93 4.26
N VAL A 484 25.57 -14.66 3.02
CA VAL A 484 24.69 -13.51 2.72
C VAL A 484 23.29 -14.05 2.44
N PRO A 485 22.23 -13.57 3.11
CA PRO A 485 20.87 -14.04 2.90
C PRO A 485 20.28 -13.48 1.59
N LEU A 486 21.00 -13.65 0.49
CA LEU A 486 20.57 -13.30 -0.86
C LEU A 486 20.64 -14.54 -1.74
N PRO A 487 19.71 -14.69 -2.71
CA PRO A 487 19.82 -15.77 -3.69
C PRO A 487 21.20 -15.80 -4.33
N GLY A 488 21.88 -16.95 -4.30
CA GLY A 488 23.26 -17.09 -4.79
C GLY A 488 23.48 -16.65 -6.24
N ALA A 489 22.40 -16.60 -7.04
CA ALA A 489 22.42 -16.05 -8.39
C ALA A 489 22.57 -14.52 -8.41
N LEU A 490 21.99 -13.82 -7.44
CA LEU A 490 22.12 -12.36 -7.26
C LEU A 490 23.53 -12.01 -6.79
N PHE A 491 24.06 -12.75 -5.82
CA PHE A 491 25.39 -12.51 -5.26
C PHE A 491 26.53 -12.73 -6.29
N ARG A 492 26.38 -13.74 -7.17
CA ARG A 492 27.38 -14.00 -8.24
C ARG A 492 27.40 -12.94 -9.36
N ASN A 493 26.41 -12.06 -9.41
CA ASN A 493 26.29 -11.03 -10.46
C ASN A 493 26.51 -9.60 -9.92
N LEU A 494 26.74 -9.46 -8.62
CA LEU A 494 27.24 -8.26 -7.98
C LEU A 494 28.76 -8.15 -8.12
#